data_3f371d820af4e85613f8b041002cd840
#
_entry.id   3f371d820af4e85613f8b041002cd840
#
_cell.length_a   1.000
_cell.length_b   1.000
_cell.length_c   1.000
_cell.angle_alpha   90.00
_cell.angle_beta   90.00
_cell.angle_gamma   90.00
#
_symmetry.space_group_name_H-M   'P 1'
#
loop_
_entity.id
_entity.type
_entity.pdbx_description
1 polymer ?
#
loop_
_entity_poly.entity_id
_entity_poly.type
_entity_poly.pdbx_seq_one_letter_code
_entity_poly.pdbx_strand_id
1 'polypeptide(L)'
;MSTSNNNNIDYKKILSAISYDMRNSLTLMFQSLQTVANQPQANKTLSTEELSDINYQVQRLNGNLTQLMALYNVEEDRLMINSTEEIVSDVIESAVFQNDLYTQSKGIDIQINVEEDLQWCLDRDLIAYLVDDVLSNAIRYSQKQIDIEVTVNNGALSIAISDDSSGYPAAMIDAAAAPIHELASKFGRMGIGLLFSKLIVLSHNNYGKSGQLVLNNDGKLGGSTFTIVLP
;
A
#
# COMPACT_ATOMS: atom_id res chain seq x y z
N MET A 1 29.76 30.27 5.92
CA MET A 1 29.67 29.18 4.95
C MET A 1 28.55 28.27 5.42
N SER A 2 27.34 28.50 4.92
CA SER A 2 26.17 27.71 5.29
C SER A 2 26.17 26.44 4.45
N THR A 3 26.46 25.31 5.06
CA THR A 3 26.21 24.00 4.46
C THR A 3 24.68 23.78 4.47
N SER A 4 24.04 24.16 3.38
CA SER A 4 22.68 23.69 3.11
C SER A 4 22.76 22.17 2.91
N ASN A 5 22.43 21.42 3.96
CA ASN A 5 22.13 20.00 3.85
C ASN A 5 20.95 19.88 2.87
N ASN A 6 21.25 19.46 1.66
CA ASN A 6 20.23 19.12 0.65
C ASN A 6 19.55 17.81 1.11
N ASN A 7 18.65 17.90 2.09
CA ASN A 7 17.75 16.82 2.52
C ASN A 7 16.56 16.65 1.56
N ASN A 8 16.72 17.02 0.30
CA ASN A 8 15.62 17.03 -0.66
C ASN A 8 15.40 15.63 -1.24
N ILE A 9 14.16 15.17 -1.27
CA ILE A 9 13.75 13.91 -1.90
C ILE A 9 14.01 14.01 -3.41
N ASP A 10 14.71 13.02 -3.98
CA ASP A 10 14.98 12.98 -5.42
C ASP A 10 13.76 12.43 -6.19
N TYR A 11 12.79 13.29 -6.43
CA TYR A 11 11.56 12.95 -7.16
C TYR A 11 11.81 12.37 -8.55
N LYS A 12 12.92 12.73 -9.22
CA LYS A 12 13.29 12.13 -10.52
C LYS A 12 13.55 10.63 -10.40
N LYS A 13 14.24 10.21 -9.36
CA LYS A 13 14.48 8.77 -9.12
C LYS A 13 13.17 8.04 -8.82
N ILE A 14 12.29 8.66 -8.04
CA ILE A 14 10.99 8.10 -7.71
C ILE A 14 10.16 7.91 -8.99
N LEU A 15 10.02 8.95 -9.82
CA LEU A 15 9.31 8.89 -11.09
C LEU A 15 9.89 7.83 -12.04
N SER A 16 11.22 7.71 -12.09
CA SER A 16 11.87 6.68 -12.91
C SER A 16 11.55 5.27 -12.43
N ALA A 17 11.48 5.06 -11.13
CA ALA A 17 11.17 3.75 -10.55
C ALA A 17 9.69 3.39 -10.78
N ILE A 18 8.74 4.33 -10.58
CA ILE A 18 7.33 4.11 -10.90
C ILE A 18 7.17 3.73 -12.37
N SER A 19 7.83 4.48 -13.27
CA SER A 19 7.77 4.20 -14.71
C SER A 19 8.33 2.82 -15.05
N TYR A 20 9.37 2.36 -14.34
CA TYR A 20 9.92 1.03 -14.50
C TYR A 20 8.95 -0.05 -14.01
N ASP A 21 8.34 0.14 -12.85
CA ASP A 21 7.35 -0.80 -12.29
C ASP A 21 6.10 -0.90 -13.17
N MET A 22 5.61 0.22 -13.71
CA MET A 22 4.52 0.22 -14.68
C MET A 22 4.87 -0.61 -15.92
N ARG A 23 6.06 -0.44 -16.47
CA ARG A 23 6.53 -1.21 -17.62
C ARG A 23 6.58 -2.71 -17.32
N ASN A 24 7.06 -3.08 -16.14
CA ASN A 24 7.12 -4.48 -15.72
C ASN A 24 5.71 -5.08 -15.59
N SER A 25 4.78 -4.37 -14.95
CA SER A 25 3.38 -4.82 -14.81
C SER A 25 2.70 -4.99 -16.17
N LEU A 26 2.89 -4.04 -17.09
CA LEU A 26 2.40 -4.14 -18.48
C LEU A 26 3.00 -5.36 -19.20
N THR A 27 4.29 -5.62 -19.03
CA THR A 27 4.96 -6.77 -19.66
C THR A 27 4.41 -8.09 -19.13
N LEU A 28 4.22 -8.21 -17.81
CA LEU A 28 3.67 -9.41 -17.18
C LEU A 28 2.21 -9.63 -17.62
N MET A 29 1.39 -8.59 -17.62
CA MET A 29 0.01 -8.67 -18.11
C MET A 29 -0.05 -9.11 -19.58
N PHE A 30 0.82 -8.57 -20.42
CA PHE A 30 0.91 -8.95 -21.83
C PHE A 30 1.32 -10.43 -22.00
N GLN A 31 2.28 -10.92 -21.18
CA GLN A 31 2.68 -12.33 -21.18
C GLN A 31 1.53 -13.26 -20.76
N SER A 32 0.76 -12.90 -19.71
CA SER A 32 -0.42 -13.65 -19.28
C SER A 32 -1.46 -13.74 -20.40
N LEU A 33 -1.77 -12.60 -21.04
CA LEU A 33 -2.68 -12.56 -22.17
C LEU A 33 -2.21 -13.38 -23.39
N GLN A 34 -0.91 -13.37 -23.70
CA GLN A 34 -0.33 -14.20 -24.76
C GLN A 34 -0.44 -15.69 -24.45
N THR A 35 -0.22 -16.10 -23.19
CA THR A 35 -0.37 -17.49 -22.77
C THR A 35 -1.78 -17.98 -23.05
N VAL A 36 -2.79 -17.21 -22.68
CA VAL A 36 -4.21 -17.52 -22.94
C VAL A 36 -4.51 -17.52 -24.44
N ALA A 37 -4.01 -16.55 -25.19
CA ALA A 37 -4.24 -16.45 -26.64
C ALA A 37 -3.67 -17.66 -27.42
N ASN A 38 -2.60 -18.25 -26.92
CA ASN A 38 -1.93 -19.42 -27.54
C ASN A 38 -2.51 -20.76 -27.09
N GLN A 39 -3.51 -20.79 -26.19
CA GLN A 39 -4.21 -22.02 -25.83
C GLN A 39 -5.02 -22.57 -27.03
N PRO A 40 -5.16 -23.91 -27.16
CA PRO A 40 -6.04 -24.50 -28.17
C PRO A 40 -7.46 -23.99 -28.06
N GLN A 41 -8.16 -23.79 -29.21
CA GLN A 41 -9.51 -23.20 -29.26
C GLN A 41 -10.54 -23.87 -28.35
N ALA A 42 -10.37 -25.16 -28.04
CA ALA A 42 -11.26 -25.93 -27.16
C ALA A 42 -11.14 -25.52 -25.66
N ASN A 43 -10.06 -24.84 -25.27
CA ASN A 43 -9.74 -24.47 -23.86
C ASN A 43 -9.49 -22.97 -23.66
N LYS A 44 -9.99 -22.12 -24.55
CA LYS A 44 -9.86 -20.66 -24.42
C LYS A 44 -10.75 -20.08 -23.32
N THR A 45 -10.59 -20.56 -22.10
CA THR A 45 -11.21 -20.00 -20.92
C THR A 45 -10.09 -19.62 -19.96
N LEU A 46 -10.08 -18.36 -19.54
CA LEU A 46 -9.17 -17.90 -18.48
C LEU A 46 -9.44 -18.73 -17.22
N SER A 47 -8.42 -19.33 -16.66
CA SER A 47 -8.49 -19.91 -15.32
C SER A 47 -8.66 -18.79 -14.28
N THR A 48 -9.18 -19.11 -13.11
CA THR A 48 -9.30 -18.15 -12.00
C THR A 48 -7.94 -17.59 -11.62
N GLU A 49 -6.87 -18.39 -11.69
CA GLU A 49 -5.51 -17.98 -11.41
C GLU A 49 -4.99 -16.96 -12.44
N GLU A 50 -5.18 -17.21 -13.74
CA GLU A 50 -4.79 -16.29 -14.81
C GLU A 50 -5.54 -14.95 -14.73
N LEU A 51 -6.84 -14.99 -14.40
CA LEU A 51 -7.66 -13.80 -14.16
C LEU A 51 -7.14 -13.01 -12.95
N SER A 52 -6.81 -13.71 -11.87
CA SER A 52 -6.27 -13.12 -10.65
C SER A 52 -4.94 -12.42 -10.91
N ASP A 53 -4.03 -13.05 -11.66
CA ASP A 53 -2.74 -12.46 -12.03
C ASP A 53 -2.89 -11.20 -12.89
N ILE A 54 -3.78 -11.24 -13.88
CA ILE A 54 -4.07 -10.06 -14.71
C ILE A 54 -4.65 -8.93 -13.86
N ASN A 55 -5.63 -9.24 -13.01
CA ASN A 55 -6.25 -8.25 -12.11
C ASN A 55 -5.21 -7.63 -11.18
N TYR A 56 -4.34 -8.42 -10.59
CA TYR A 56 -3.24 -7.93 -9.75
C TYR A 56 -2.32 -6.96 -10.52
N GLN A 57 -1.97 -7.25 -11.79
CA GLN A 57 -1.14 -6.32 -12.58
C GLN A 57 -1.88 -5.03 -12.92
N VAL A 58 -3.19 -5.09 -13.16
CA VAL A 58 -4.03 -3.90 -13.40
C VAL A 58 -4.09 -3.03 -12.14
N GLN A 59 -4.28 -3.63 -10.97
CA GLN A 59 -4.29 -2.90 -9.70
C GLN A 59 -2.94 -2.23 -9.43
N ARG A 60 -1.81 -2.93 -9.66
CA ARG A 60 -0.47 -2.33 -9.57
C ARG A 60 -0.30 -1.13 -10.52
N LEU A 61 -0.81 -1.21 -11.74
CA LEU A 61 -0.77 -0.08 -12.68
C LEU A 61 -1.58 1.11 -12.18
N ASN A 62 -2.79 0.87 -11.68
CA ASN A 62 -3.61 1.91 -11.08
C ASN A 62 -2.94 2.55 -9.86
N GLY A 63 -2.35 1.74 -8.99
CA GLY A 63 -1.57 2.23 -7.86
C GLY A 63 -0.39 3.11 -8.29
N ASN A 64 0.37 2.68 -9.29
CA ASN A 64 1.47 3.46 -9.85
C ASN A 64 0.98 4.80 -10.44
N LEU A 65 -0.20 4.84 -11.07
CA LEU A 65 -0.81 6.08 -11.55
C LEU A 65 -1.18 7.01 -10.39
N THR A 66 -1.78 6.48 -9.33
CA THR A 66 -2.08 7.25 -8.11
C THR A 66 -0.82 7.86 -7.52
N GLN A 67 0.28 7.09 -7.44
CA GLN A 67 1.59 7.59 -7.01
C GLN A 67 2.09 8.74 -7.90
N LEU A 68 2.01 8.58 -9.22
CA LEU A 68 2.44 9.62 -10.16
C LEU A 68 1.62 10.90 -10.00
N MET A 69 0.30 10.79 -9.88
CA MET A 69 -0.59 11.94 -9.71
C MET A 69 -0.33 12.66 -8.38
N ALA A 70 -0.16 11.91 -7.31
CA ALA A 70 0.15 12.48 -6.00
C ALA A 70 1.52 13.18 -5.99
N LEU A 71 2.54 12.58 -6.60
CA LEU A 71 3.89 13.18 -6.70
C LEU A 71 3.92 14.43 -7.60
N TYR A 72 3.01 14.53 -8.57
CA TYR A 72 2.89 15.74 -9.38
C TYR A 72 2.43 16.96 -8.54
N ASN A 73 1.68 16.70 -7.47
CA ASN A 73 1.12 17.71 -6.57
C ASN A 73 1.94 17.83 -5.26
N VAL A 74 3.23 17.51 -5.27
CA VAL A 74 4.08 17.66 -4.08
C VAL A 74 4.48 19.11 -3.90
N GLU A 75 4.22 19.67 -2.72
CA GLU A 75 4.71 20.96 -2.27
C GLU A 75 5.51 20.79 -0.97
N GLU A 76 6.69 21.42 -0.89
CA GLU A 76 7.54 21.41 0.31
C GLU A 76 7.80 20.00 0.91
N ASP A 77 8.06 18.99 0.04
CA ASP A 77 8.25 17.59 0.43
C ASP A 77 7.01 16.93 1.09
N ARG A 78 5.80 17.45 0.84
CA ARG A 78 4.53 16.90 1.29
C ARG A 78 3.58 16.71 0.13
N LEU A 79 2.78 15.64 0.19
CA LEU A 79 1.65 15.47 -0.72
C LEU A 79 0.56 16.48 -0.36
N MET A 80 -0.11 17.03 -1.37
CA MET A 80 -1.36 17.76 -1.15
C MET A 80 -2.44 16.75 -0.77
N ILE A 81 -3.00 16.91 0.43
CA ILE A 81 -4.03 16.03 1.00
C ILE A 81 -5.39 16.70 0.84
N ASN A 82 -6.32 16.00 0.22
CA ASN A 82 -7.73 16.39 0.16
C ASN A 82 -8.52 15.66 1.24
N SER A 83 -8.34 16.08 2.51
CA SER A 83 -8.97 15.42 3.65
C SER A 83 -10.45 15.83 3.76
N THR A 84 -11.33 14.84 3.73
CA THR A 84 -12.77 14.96 3.96
C THR A 84 -13.20 13.99 5.07
N GLU A 85 -14.37 14.21 5.64
CA GLU A 85 -14.94 13.30 6.63
C GLU A 85 -15.47 12.05 5.90
N GLU A 86 -14.85 10.91 6.17
CA GLU A 86 -15.12 9.64 5.50
C GLU A 86 -15.51 8.55 6.50
N ILE A 87 -16.36 7.62 6.09
CA ILE A 87 -16.67 6.40 6.85
C ILE A 87 -15.51 5.41 6.64
N VAL A 88 -14.82 5.07 7.72
CA VAL A 88 -13.58 4.27 7.65
C VAL A 88 -13.86 2.84 7.18
N SER A 89 -14.98 2.23 7.60
CA SER A 89 -15.40 0.91 7.13
C SER A 89 -15.53 0.85 5.62
N ASP A 90 -16.14 1.86 4.98
CA ASP A 90 -16.30 1.91 3.52
C ASP A 90 -14.96 1.90 2.78
N VAL A 91 -13.95 2.59 3.32
CA VAL A 91 -12.60 2.62 2.74
C VAL A 91 -11.93 1.25 2.82
N ILE A 92 -12.02 0.60 3.99
CA ILE A 92 -11.43 -0.73 4.21
C ILE A 92 -12.13 -1.81 3.37
N GLU A 93 -13.47 -1.85 3.40
CA GLU A 93 -14.27 -2.82 2.66
C GLU A 93 -14.08 -2.70 1.15
N SER A 94 -13.95 -1.47 0.64
CA SER A 94 -13.66 -1.23 -0.77
C SER A 94 -12.32 -1.84 -1.19
N ALA A 95 -11.26 -1.69 -0.37
CA ALA A 95 -9.96 -2.28 -0.66
C ALA A 95 -9.99 -3.82 -0.58
N VAL A 96 -10.72 -4.39 0.40
CA VAL A 96 -10.90 -5.85 0.50
C VAL A 96 -11.66 -6.39 -0.71
N PHE A 97 -12.74 -5.74 -1.12
CA PHE A 97 -13.52 -6.13 -2.28
C PHE A 97 -12.70 -6.11 -3.59
N GLN A 98 -11.85 -5.12 -3.78
CA GLN A 98 -10.97 -5.03 -4.95
C GLN A 98 -9.99 -6.21 -5.03
N ASN A 99 -9.59 -6.77 -3.88
CA ASN A 99 -8.68 -7.90 -3.77
C ASN A 99 -9.38 -9.28 -3.70
N ASP A 100 -10.72 -9.35 -3.80
CA ASP A 100 -11.49 -10.57 -3.57
C ASP A 100 -11.05 -11.74 -4.47
N LEU A 101 -10.87 -11.51 -5.78
CA LEU A 101 -10.37 -12.53 -6.70
C LEU A 101 -9.00 -13.07 -6.31
N TYR A 102 -8.11 -12.19 -5.86
CA TYR A 102 -6.76 -12.57 -5.46
C TYR A 102 -6.80 -13.35 -4.13
N THR A 103 -7.58 -12.88 -3.19
CA THR A 103 -7.82 -13.53 -1.89
C THR A 103 -8.39 -14.94 -2.06
N GLN A 104 -9.43 -15.09 -2.88
CA GLN A 104 -10.04 -16.40 -3.18
C GLN A 104 -9.05 -17.34 -3.87
N SER A 105 -8.27 -16.86 -4.84
CA SER A 105 -7.29 -17.68 -5.55
C SER A 105 -6.18 -18.21 -4.64
N LYS A 106 -5.86 -17.48 -3.57
CA LYS A 106 -4.86 -17.86 -2.56
C LYS A 106 -5.44 -18.64 -1.38
N GLY A 107 -6.77 -18.65 -1.22
CA GLY A 107 -7.44 -19.28 -0.08
C GLY A 107 -7.14 -18.57 1.24
N ILE A 108 -7.01 -17.25 1.21
CA ILE A 108 -6.75 -16.41 2.38
C ILE A 108 -8.07 -15.98 3.00
N ASP A 109 -8.18 -16.09 4.33
CA ASP A 109 -9.30 -15.56 5.12
C ASP A 109 -8.96 -14.17 5.65
N ILE A 110 -9.83 -13.18 5.40
CA ILE A 110 -9.65 -11.80 5.86
C ILE A 110 -10.70 -11.48 6.90
N GLN A 111 -10.27 -11.12 8.10
CA GLN A 111 -11.13 -10.63 9.17
C GLN A 111 -11.02 -9.12 9.28
N ILE A 112 -12.17 -8.44 9.37
CA ILE A 112 -12.25 -6.97 9.50
C ILE A 112 -12.92 -6.63 10.82
N ASN A 113 -12.23 -5.86 11.64
CA ASN A 113 -12.70 -5.35 12.92
C ASN A 113 -12.68 -3.83 12.89
N VAL A 114 -13.78 -3.23 12.50
CA VAL A 114 -13.99 -1.78 12.42
C VAL A 114 -15.40 -1.44 12.91
N GLU A 115 -15.56 -0.31 13.58
CA GLU A 115 -16.87 0.25 13.92
C GLU A 115 -17.55 0.79 12.66
N GLU A 116 -18.80 0.35 12.38
CA GLU A 116 -19.51 0.63 11.11
C GLU A 116 -19.65 2.13 10.80
N ASP A 117 -19.99 2.93 11.82
CA ASP A 117 -20.23 4.37 11.67
C ASP A 117 -19.02 5.24 12.02
N LEU A 118 -17.82 4.66 12.16
CA LEU A 118 -16.62 5.41 12.49
C LEU A 118 -16.26 6.37 11.37
N GLN A 119 -16.35 7.67 11.66
CA GLN A 119 -15.96 8.76 10.74
C GLN A 119 -14.59 9.30 11.11
N TRP A 120 -13.79 9.61 10.09
CA TRP A 120 -12.48 10.24 10.26
C TRP A 120 -12.15 11.17 9.10
N CYS A 121 -11.46 12.28 9.40
CA CYS A 121 -10.95 13.18 8.37
C CYS A 121 -9.71 12.59 7.72
N LEU A 122 -9.82 12.14 6.47
CA LEU A 122 -8.73 11.55 5.71
C LEU A 122 -8.90 11.80 4.19
N ASP A 123 -7.82 11.64 3.45
CA ASP A 123 -7.88 11.60 1.99
C ASP A 123 -8.25 10.16 1.56
N ARG A 124 -9.51 10.01 1.12
CA ARG A 124 -10.08 8.71 0.76
C ARG A 124 -9.24 7.97 -0.28
N ASP A 125 -8.83 8.65 -1.34
CA ASP A 125 -8.13 8.02 -2.46
C ASP A 125 -6.73 7.56 -2.06
N LEU A 126 -6.01 8.37 -1.29
CA LEU A 126 -4.66 8.04 -0.83
C LEU A 126 -4.67 6.96 0.26
N ILE A 127 -5.64 6.98 1.18
CA ILE A 127 -5.75 5.94 2.21
C ILE A 127 -6.26 4.63 1.61
N ALA A 128 -7.25 4.66 0.72
CA ALA A 128 -7.70 3.46 0.00
C ALA A 128 -6.56 2.82 -0.79
N TYR A 129 -5.77 3.63 -1.53
CA TYR A 129 -4.57 3.15 -2.20
C TYR A 129 -3.58 2.50 -1.22
N LEU A 130 -3.30 3.16 -0.08
CA LEU A 130 -2.35 2.64 0.91
C LEU A 130 -2.81 1.31 1.51
N VAL A 131 -4.09 1.20 1.86
CA VAL A 131 -4.68 -0.03 2.37
C VAL A 131 -4.62 -1.13 1.30
N ASP A 132 -4.95 -0.82 0.05
CA ASP A 132 -4.89 -1.77 -1.07
C ASP A 132 -3.46 -2.29 -1.33
N ASP A 133 -2.44 -1.42 -1.35
CA ASP A 133 -1.03 -1.79 -1.54
C ASP A 133 -0.55 -2.72 -0.41
N VAL A 134 -0.89 -2.38 0.84
CA VAL A 134 -0.54 -3.21 2.01
C VAL A 134 -1.28 -4.54 1.99
N LEU A 135 -2.58 -4.54 1.67
CA LEU A 135 -3.40 -5.74 1.61
C LEU A 135 -2.95 -6.68 0.50
N SER A 136 -2.66 -6.16 -0.69
CA SER A 136 -2.08 -6.95 -1.80
C SER A 136 -0.77 -7.63 -1.40
N ASN A 137 0.09 -6.93 -0.66
CA ASN A 137 1.33 -7.50 -0.13
C ASN A 137 1.04 -8.56 0.93
N ALA A 138 0.13 -8.29 1.87
CA ALA A 138 -0.28 -9.27 2.88
C ALA A 138 -0.82 -10.55 2.21
N ILE A 139 -1.75 -10.48 1.26
CA ILE A 139 -2.29 -11.63 0.52
C ILE A 139 -1.17 -12.43 -0.17
N ARG A 140 -0.15 -11.73 -0.70
CA ARG A 140 0.96 -12.38 -1.39
C ARG A 140 1.82 -13.23 -0.47
N TYR A 141 2.04 -12.78 0.77
CA TYR A 141 3.01 -13.39 1.70
C TYR A 141 2.35 -14.20 2.82
N SER A 142 1.06 -13.99 3.10
CA SER A 142 0.30 -14.77 4.08
C SER A 142 0.22 -16.24 3.71
N GLN A 143 0.04 -17.07 4.72
CA GLN A 143 -0.25 -18.49 4.55
C GLN A 143 -1.74 -18.76 4.48
N LYS A 144 -2.57 -18.14 5.36
CA LYS A 144 -4.00 -18.41 5.50
C LYS A 144 -4.83 -17.23 5.98
N GLN A 145 -4.27 -16.31 6.76
CA GLN A 145 -5.08 -15.34 7.51
C GLN A 145 -4.51 -13.93 7.44
N ILE A 146 -5.42 -12.98 7.30
CA ILE A 146 -5.15 -11.55 7.45
C ILE A 146 -6.20 -10.98 8.39
N ASP A 147 -5.78 -10.08 9.28
CA ASP A 147 -6.64 -9.37 10.19
C ASP A 147 -6.45 -7.87 10.03
N ILE A 148 -7.55 -7.15 9.83
CA ILE A 148 -7.60 -5.70 9.74
C ILE A 148 -8.30 -5.18 10.97
N GLU A 149 -7.58 -4.49 11.83
CA GLU A 149 -8.10 -3.91 13.06
C GLU A 149 -8.05 -2.38 13.00
N VAL A 150 -9.19 -1.75 13.23
CA VAL A 150 -9.31 -0.30 13.28
C VAL A 150 -9.70 0.12 14.69
N THR A 151 -8.91 1.02 15.27
CA THR A 151 -9.13 1.53 16.62
C THR A 151 -8.88 3.03 16.70
N VAL A 152 -9.53 3.69 17.66
CA VAL A 152 -9.27 5.10 17.97
C VAL A 152 -8.67 5.20 19.36
N ASN A 153 -7.44 5.68 19.45
CA ASN A 153 -6.73 5.82 20.70
C ASN A 153 -6.12 7.22 20.85
N ASN A 154 -6.41 7.90 21.97
CA ASN A 154 -5.87 9.24 22.28
C ASN A 154 -6.13 10.29 21.17
N GLY A 155 -7.26 10.18 20.46
CA GLY A 155 -7.63 11.06 19.37
C GLY A 155 -6.83 10.83 18.08
N ALA A 156 -6.33 9.63 17.87
CA ALA A 156 -5.72 9.18 16.62
C ALA A 156 -6.38 7.88 16.14
N LEU A 157 -6.67 7.81 14.84
CA LEU A 157 -7.13 6.60 14.16
C LEU A 157 -5.95 5.69 13.91
N SER A 158 -6.08 4.41 14.22
CA SER A 158 -5.10 3.37 13.93
C SER A 158 -5.74 2.30 13.05
N ILE A 159 -5.16 2.05 11.87
CA ILE A 159 -5.53 0.97 10.96
C ILE A 159 -4.35 -0.01 10.94
N ALA A 160 -4.52 -1.20 11.53
CA ALA A 160 -3.50 -2.23 11.60
C ALA A 160 -3.89 -3.41 10.71
N ILE A 161 -3.02 -3.77 9.77
CA ILE A 161 -3.16 -4.93 8.89
C ILE A 161 -2.11 -5.94 9.31
N SER A 162 -2.54 -7.07 9.85
CA SER A 162 -1.69 -8.15 10.35
C SER A 162 -1.88 -9.40 9.50
N ASP A 163 -0.80 -10.14 9.29
CA ASP A 163 -0.80 -11.38 8.53
C ASP A 163 -0.07 -12.51 9.27
N ASP A 164 -0.18 -13.73 8.75
CA ASP A 164 0.49 -14.95 9.27
C ASP A 164 1.73 -15.34 8.44
N SER A 165 2.38 -14.36 7.80
CA SER A 165 3.61 -14.55 7.01
C SER A 165 4.85 -14.81 7.90
N SER A 166 6.02 -14.86 7.27
CA SER A 166 7.30 -14.91 8.00
C SER A 166 7.74 -13.58 8.61
N GLY A 167 6.95 -12.52 8.44
CA GLY A 167 7.24 -11.17 8.93
C GLY A 167 8.11 -10.34 8.00
N TYR A 168 8.27 -9.05 8.34
CA TYR A 168 9.14 -8.13 7.63
C TYR A 168 10.63 -8.38 7.94
N PRO A 169 11.52 -8.23 6.95
CA PRO A 169 12.94 -8.17 7.21
C PRO A 169 13.28 -7.01 8.17
N ALA A 170 14.22 -7.21 9.10
CA ALA A 170 14.62 -6.16 10.06
C ALA A 170 15.00 -4.84 9.39
N ALA A 171 15.71 -4.90 8.24
CA ALA A 171 16.07 -3.71 7.47
C ALA A 171 14.85 -2.90 6.98
N MET A 172 13.69 -3.54 6.77
CA MET A 172 12.45 -2.87 6.36
C MET A 172 11.77 -2.19 7.56
N ILE A 173 11.79 -2.83 8.71
CA ILE A 173 11.29 -2.25 9.98
C ILE A 173 12.14 -1.01 10.34
N ASP A 174 13.47 -1.13 10.30
CA ASP A 174 14.39 -0.02 10.57
C ASP A 174 14.16 1.15 9.59
N ALA A 175 13.93 0.83 8.33
CA ALA A 175 13.67 1.84 7.30
C ALA A 175 12.33 2.55 7.51
N ALA A 176 11.29 1.85 7.93
CA ALA A 176 10.00 2.45 8.26
C ALA A 176 10.11 3.42 9.46
N ALA A 177 10.93 3.10 10.44
CA ALA A 177 11.20 3.95 11.60
C ALA A 177 12.09 5.17 11.27
N ALA A 178 12.99 5.06 10.27
CA ALA A 178 13.93 6.11 9.91
C ALA A 178 13.24 7.37 9.36
N PRO A 179 13.85 8.56 9.46
CA PRO A 179 13.35 9.76 8.80
C PRO A 179 13.17 9.58 7.29
N ILE A 180 12.19 10.28 6.71
CA ILE A 180 11.81 10.07 5.30
C ILE A 180 12.96 10.32 4.31
N HIS A 181 13.83 11.28 4.57
CA HIS A 181 14.99 11.58 3.73
C HIS A 181 16.03 10.44 3.73
N GLU A 182 16.18 9.71 4.85
CA GLU A 182 17.03 8.52 4.90
C GLU A 182 16.42 7.37 4.12
N LEU A 183 15.11 7.16 4.25
CA LEU A 183 14.38 6.18 3.47
C LEU A 183 14.50 6.48 1.97
N ALA A 184 14.32 7.75 1.57
CA ALA A 184 14.47 8.18 0.18
C ALA A 184 15.90 7.96 -0.36
N SER A 185 16.93 8.08 0.47
CA SER A 185 18.32 7.82 0.05
C SER A 185 18.63 6.35 -0.18
N LYS A 186 17.91 5.44 0.52
CA LYS A 186 18.08 3.97 0.45
C LYS A 186 17.13 3.32 -0.58
N PHE A 187 16.39 4.12 -1.30
CA PHE A 187 15.25 3.79 -2.17
C PHE A 187 15.45 2.60 -3.13
N GLY A 188 16.59 2.34 -3.68
CA GLY A 188 16.77 1.25 -4.66
C GLY A 188 16.66 -0.19 -4.14
N ARG A 189 16.62 -0.40 -2.81
CA ARG A 189 16.65 -1.74 -2.18
C ARG A 189 15.32 -2.19 -1.57
N MET A 190 14.43 -1.26 -1.23
CA MET A 190 13.21 -1.55 -0.46
C MET A 190 11.90 -1.25 -1.21
N GLY A 191 12.00 -0.83 -2.47
CA GLY A 191 10.84 -0.49 -3.29
C GLY A 191 10.26 0.90 -2.96
N ILE A 192 9.43 1.39 -3.87
CA ILE A 192 8.79 2.70 -3.79
C ILE A 192 7.61 2.71 -2.81
N GLY A 193 6.96 1.55 -2.61
CA GLY A 193 5.75 1.43 -1.80
C GLY A 193 5.92 2.00 -0.39
N LEU A 194 6.93 1.54 0.36
CA LEU A 194 7.18 2.00 1.73
C LEU A 194 7.44 3.51 1.82
N LEU A 195 8.20 4.07 0.86
CA LEU A 195 8.46 5.51 0.82
C LEU A 195 7.16 6.29 0.58
N PHE A 196 6.35 5.82 -0.37
CA PHE A 196 5.10 6.48 -0.71
C PHE A 196 4.07 6.34 0.41
N SER A 197 3.95 5.17 1.02
CA SER A 197 3.14 4.94 2.22
C SER A 197 3.50 5.93 3.33
N LYS A 198 4.80 6.13 3.55
CA LYS A 198 5.27 7.07 4.56
C LYS A 198 4.97 8.52 4.19
N LEU A 199 5.09 8.91 2.92
CA LEU A 199 4.70 10.24 2.44
C LEU A 199 3.21 10.49 2.67
N ILE A 200 2.34 9.56 2.31
CA ILE A 200 0.90 9.65 2.54
C ILE A 200 0.59 9.91 4.00
N VAL A 201 1.11 9.05 4.87
CA VAL A 201 0.80 9.08 6.30
C VAL A 201 1.33 10.36 6.95
N LEU A 202 2.58 10.78 6.65
CA LEU A 202 3.17 12.01 7.18
C LEU A 202 2.48 13.29 6.68
N SER A 203 1.86 13.25 5.50
CA SER A 203 1.13 14.38 4.92
C SER A 203 -0.24 14.57 5.56
N HIS A 204 -0.83 13.52 6.12
CA HIS A 204 -2.01 13.64 6.98
C HIS A 204 -1.59 14.28 8.30
N ASN A 205 -1.87 15.56 8.46
CA ASN A 205 -1.55 16.28 9.69
C ASN A 205 -2.78 17.02 10.23
N ASN A 206 -2.90 17.04 11.55
CA ASN A 206 -3.96 17.74 12.25
C ASN A 206 -3.40 18.43 13.50
N TYR A 207 -3.61 19.73 13.64
CA TYR A 207 -3.10 20.56 14.75
C TYR A 207 -1.61 20.34 15.10
N GLY A 208 -0.76 20.20 14.09
CA GLY A 208 0.67 20.02 14.26
C GLY A 208 1.12 18.59 14.61
N LYS A 209 0.21 17.64 14.64
CA LYS A 209 0.51 16.22 14.71
C LYS A 209 0.46 15.61 13.32
N SER A 210 1.52 14.95 12.89
CA SER A 210 1.55 14.18 11.64
C SER A 210 1.19 12.72 11.91
N GLY A 211 0.64 12.06 10.90
CA GLY A 211 0.43 10.62 10.95
C GLY A 211 1.73 9.85 11.11
N GLN A 212 1.64 8.59 11.46
CA GLN A 212 2.78 7.71 11.69
C GLN A 212 2.58 6.36 11.00
N LEU A 213 3.68 5.82 10.49
CA LEU A 213 3.75 4.50 9.90
C LEU A 213 4.58 3.60 10.80
N VAL A 214 4.04 2.44 11.20
CA VAL A 214 4.73 1.48 12.06
C VAL A 214 4.70 0.10 11.41
N LEU A 215 5.85 -0.53 11.30
CA LEU A 215 6.02 -1.92 10.90
C LEU A 215 6.58 -2.72 12.06
N ASN A 216 6.00 -3.88 12.33
CA ASN A 216 6.54 -4.83 13.30
C ASN A 216 6.19 -6.27 12.93
N ASN A 217 6.72 -7.24 13.71
CA ASN A 217 6.45 -8.67 13.56
C ASN A 217 5.79 -9.25 14.84
N ASP A 218 5.22 -8.38 15.68
CA ASP A 218 4.63 -8.77 16.97
C ASP A 218 3.10 -8.87 16.87
N GLY A 219 2.56 -9.02 15.65
CA GLY A 219 1.14 -9.14 15.40
C GLY A 219 0.53 -10.41 15.98
N LYS A 220 -0.77 -10.37 16.26
CA LYS A 220 -1.52 -11.50 16.86
C LYS A 220 -1.53 -12.79 16.03
N LEU A 221 -1.25 -12.69 14.73
CA LEU A 221 -1.16 -13.83 13.81
C LEU A 221 0.26 -14.40 13.70
N GLY A 222 1.26 -13.78 14.34
CA GLY A 222 2.64 -14.25 14.38
C GLY A 222 3.49 -13.91 13.15
N GLY A 223 2.94 -13.16 12.21
CA GLY A 223 3.64 -12.64 11.04
C GLY A 223 3.85 -11.13 11.10
N SER A 224 3.70 -10.45 9.98
CA SER A 224 3.90 -9.01 9.89
C SER A 224 2.67 -8.21 10.32
N THR A 225 2.91 -7.00 10.80
CA THR A 225 1.86 -6.00 11.05
C THR A 225 2.31 -4.65 10.47
N PHE A 226 1.44 -4.08 9.65
CA PHE A 226 1.56 -2.74 9.10
C PHE A 226 0.51 -1.84 9.74
N THR A 227 0.94 -0.78 10.41
CA THR A 227 0.02 0.13 11.12
C THR A 227 0.11 1.53 10.56
N ILE A 228 -1.04 2.06 10.15
CA ILE A 228 -1.27 3.44 9.73
C ILE A 228 -1.87 4.17 10.93
N VAL A 229 -1.27 5.25 11.37
CA VAL A 229 -1.81 6.09 12.45
C VAL A 229 -2.08 7.48 11.89
N LEU A 230 -3.33 7.94 11.97
CA LEU A 230 -3.76 9.26 11.48
C LEU A 230 -4.22 10.12 12.67
N PRO A 231 -3.80 11.41 12.74
CA PRO A 231 -4.15 12.31 13.84
C PRO A 231 -5.58 12.82 13.76
#